data_6816cea024331334ca8149100d10ab84
#
_entry.id   6816cea024331334ca8149100d10ab84
#
_cell.length_a   1.000
_cell.length_b   1.000
_cell.length_c   1.000
_cell.angle_alpha   90.00
_cell.angle_beta   90.00
_cell.angle_gamma   90.00
#
_symmetry.space_group_name_H-M   'P 1'
#
loop_
_entity.id
_entity.type
_entity.pdbx_description
1 polymer ?
#
loop_
_entity_poly.entity_id
_entity_poly.type
_entity_poly.pdbx_seq_one_letter_code
_entity_poly.pdbx_strand_id
1 'polypeptide(L)'
;MSSYAPATPSPTPPVGHLDLVPTPTGDIPTIVDAARAAYDHGVTRSYDARIARLRALRAVLVDGEAELLEALRADLRKPDIEGWATDIAVTIGEIDFMMKHLRRWMRPERVRLPLASMPGRARVVREPLGVALVIAPWNYPVQLMIGPMAAAIAAGNAVVGKPSELAPTVATTLGTLIARHLPGDEVGIVQG
;
A
#
# COMPACT_ATOMS: atom_id res chain seq x y z
N MET A 1 -45.34 16.24 17.75
CA MET A 1 -44.30 15.22 18.02
C MET A 1 -44.25 14.29 16.83
N SER A 2 -43.32 14.51 15.89
CA SER A 2 -43.16 13.70 14.68
C SER A 2 -42.21 12.55 15.03
N SER A 3 -42.72 11.33 14.93
CA SER A 3 -41.93 10.12 15.19
C SER A 3 -41.04 9.83 13.98
N TYR A 4 -39.75 10.10 14.13
CA TYR A 4 -38.73 9.65 13.17
C TYR A 4 -38.46 8.17 13.40
N ALA A 5 -38.98 7.33 12.50
CA ALA A 5 -38.59 5.92 12.44
C ALA A 5 -37.31 5.83 11.59
N PRO A 6 -36.22 5.25 12.09
CA PRO A 6 -35.03 5.03 11.26
C PRO A 6 -35.35 4.00 10.17
N ALA A 7 -35.02 4.36 8.93
CA ALA A 7 -35.12 3.42 7.81
C ALA A 7 -34.19 2.23 8.05
N THR A 8 -34.73 1.02 8.05
CA THR A 8 -33.95 -0.21 8.07
C THR A 8 -33.12 -0.27 6.78
N PRO A 9 -31.77 -0.41 6.86
CA PRO A 9 -30.96 -0.59 5.66
C PRO A 9 -31.38 -1.89 4.98
N SER A 10 -31.64 -1.82 3.68
CA SER A 10 -31.87 -3.01 2.86
C SER A 10 -30.68 -3.95 2.98
N PRO A 11 -30.90 -5.27 3.12
CA PRO A 11 -29.79 -6.21 3.14
C PRO A 11 -29.09 -6.15 1.79
N THR A 12 -27.82 -5.74 1.79
CA THR A 12 -26.92 -5.88 0.64
C THR A 12 -26.84 -7.36 0.29
N PRO A 13 -27.01 -7.76 -0.98
CA PRO A 13 -26.87 -9.17 -1.35
C PRO A 13 -25.48 -9.65 -0.95
N PRO A 14 -25.34 -10.90 -0.46
CA PRO A 14 -24.04 -11.43 -0.11
C PRO A 14 -23.15 -11.40 -1.35
N VAL A 15 -22.02 -10.71 -1.27
CA VAL A 15 -20.95 -10.83 -2.26
C VAL A 15 -20.52 -12.28 -2.27
N GLY A 16 -20.66 -12.92 -3.40
CA GLY A 16 -20.13 -14.25 -3.58
C GLY A 16 -18.65 -14.25 -3.27
N HIS A 17 -18.18 -15.25 -2.54
CA HIS A 17 -16.78 -15.51 -2.35
C HIS A 17 -16.07 -15.41 -3.72
N LEU A 18 -15.15 -14.47 -3.90
CA LEU A 18 -14.39 -14.34 -5.14
C LEU A 18 -13.29 -15.39 -5.11
N ASP A 19 -13.29 -16.25 -6.12
CA ASP A 19 -12.17 -17.17 -6.31
C ASP A 19 -10.93 -16.38 -6.71
N LEU A 20 -9.83 -16.60 -5.98
CA LEU A 20 -8.55 -16.03 -6.33
C LEU A 20 -8.08 -16.61 -7.66
N VAL A 21 -7.81 -15.76 -8.63
CA VAL A 21 -7.12 -16.16 -9.86
C VAL A 21 -5.62 -15.94 -9.63
N PRO A 22 -4.84 -17.03 -9.44
CA PRO A 22 -3.42 -16.89 -9.19
C PRO A 22 -2.71 -16.24 -10.37
N THR A 23 -1.72 -15.42 -10.10
CA THR A 23 -0.79 -14.94 -11.13
C THR A 23 -0.01 -16.13 -11.67
N PRO A 24 -0.02 -16.39 -12.99
CA PRO A 24 0.78 -17.47 -13.56
C PRO A 24 2.25 -17.32 -13.16
N THR A 25 2.89 -18.40 -12.74
CA THR A 25 4.29 -18.35 -12.26
C THR A 25 5.23 -17.77 -13.32
N GLY A 26 4.93 -17.99 -14.61
CA GLY A 26 5.68 -17.44 -15.73
C GLY A 26 5.59 -15.90 -15.85
N ASP A 27 4.56 -15.28 -15.31
CA ASP A 27 4.34 -13.82 -15.38
C ASP A 27 5.02 -13.07 -14.22
N ILE A 28 5.36 -13.77 -13.13
CA ILE A 28 6.00 -13.16 -11.96
C ILE A 28 7.32 -12.45 -12.31
N PRO A 29 8.23 -13.04 -13.09
CA PRO A 29 9.46 -12.36 -13.51
C PRO A 29 9.16 -11.06 -14.26
N THR A 30 8.17 -11.05 -15.14
CA THR A 30 7.77 -9.86 -15.91
C THR A 30 7.32 -8.72 -14.99
N ILE A 31 6.53 -9.01 -13.95
CA ILE A 31 6.09 -8.02 -12.96
C ILE A 31 7.30 -7.46 -12.19
N VAL A 32 8.21 -8.32 -11.77
CA VAL A 32 9.41 -7.90 -11.04
C VAL A 32 10.36 -7.08 -11.91
N ASP A 33 10.54 -7.48 -13.18
CA ASP A 33 11.41 -6.79 -14.13
C ASP A 33 10.84 -5.42 -14.52
N ALA A 34 9.52 -5.30 -14.67
CA ALA A 34 8.83 -4.03 -14.87
C ALA A 34 9.05 -3.09 -13.69
N ALA A 35 8.86 -3.57 -12.45
CA ALA A 35 9.12 -2.80 -11.24
C ALA A 35 10.59 -2.37 -11.13
N ARG A 36 11.54 -3.24 -11.50
CA ARG A 36 12.98 -2.93 -11.54
C ARG A 36 13.31 -1.87 -12.58
N ALA A 37 12.78 -2.01 -13.78
CA ALA A 37 12.96 -1.05 -14.85
C ALA A 37 12.40 0.35 -14.45
N ALA A 38 11.23 0.41 -13.85
CA ALA A 38 10.65 1.65 -13.33
C ALA A 38 11.55 2.30 -12.27
N TYR A 39 12.11 1.50 -11.36
CA TYR A 39 13.08 1.97 -10.37
C TYR A 39 14.36 2.51 -11.03
N ASP A 40 14.95 1.76 -11.96
CA ASP A 40 16.21 2.12 -12.65
C ASP A 40 16.05 3.41 -13.48
N HIS A 41 14.89 3.63 -14.10
CA HIS A 41 14.54 4.89 -14.75
C HIS A 41 14.30 6.05 -13.77
N GLY A 42 14.32 5.81 -12.46
CA GLY A 42 14.25 6.84 -11.44
C GLY A 42 12.86 7.43 -11.20
N VAL A 43 11.80 6.82 -11.73
CA VAL A 43 10.42 7.32 -11.60
C VAL A 43 9.92 7.38 -10.16
N THR A 44 10.56 6.63 -9.23
CA THR A 44 10.20 6.56 -7.81
C THR A 44 10.99 7.54 -6.93
N ARG A 45 12.05 8.19 -7.45
CA ARG A 45 13.08 8.84 -6.62
C ARG A 45 12.70 10.20 -6.05
N SER A 46 12.00 11.04 -6.83
CA SER A 46 11.72 12.42 -6.42
C SER A 46 10.71 12.48 -5.27
N TYR A 47 10.75 13.57 -4.49
CA TYR A 47 9.77 13.83 -3.43
C TYR A 47 8.34 13.83 -3.99
N ASP A 48 8.13 14.54 -5.11
CA ASP A 48 6.80 14.69 -5.70
C ASP A 48 6.26 13.35 -6.23
N ALA A 49 7.15 12.53 -6.82
CA ALA A 49 6.81 11.18 -7.26
C ALA A 49 6.34 10.30 -6.09
N ARG A 50 7.05 10.33 -4.96
CA ARG A 50 6.68 9.56 -3.74
C ARG A 50 5.35 10.04 -3.16
N ILE A 51 5.17 11.36 -3.06
CA ILE A 51 3.91 11.95 -2.55
C ILE A 51 2.73 11.60 -3.47
N ALA A 52 2.91 11.65 -4.79
CA ALA A 52 1.85 11.29 -5.73
C ALA A 52 1.39 9.84 -5.52
N ARG A 53 2.33 8.90 -5.36
CA ARG A 53 2.03 7.48 -5.14
C ARG A 53 1.43 7.21 -3.77
N LEU A 54 1.90 7.89 -2.72
CA LEU A 54 1.28 7.78 -1.39
C LEU A 54 -0.16 8.30 -1.40
N ARG A 55 -0.45 9.39 -2.13
CA ARG A 55 -1.82 9.87 -2.32
C ARG A 55 -2.68 8.87 -3.09
N ALA A 56 -2.14 8.27 -4.15
CA ALA A 56 -2.83 7.25 -4.91
C ALA A 56 -3.11 5.99 -4.05
N LEU A 57 -2.14 5.56 -3.24
CA LEU A 57 -2.33 4.45 -2.31
C LEU A 57 -3.37 4.78 -1.22
N ARG A 58 -3.40 6.03 -0.76
CA ARG A 58 -4.45 6.52 0.14
C ARG A 58 -5.83 6.50 -0.54
N ALA A 59 -5.90 6.86 -1.81
CA ALA A 59 -7.14 6.81 -2.59
C ALA A 59 -7.67 5.38 -2.75
N VAL A 60 -6.82 4.37 -2.87
CA VAL A 60 -7.21 2.93 -2.82
C VAL A 60 -8.06 2.64 -1.60
N LEU A 61 -7.71 3.21 -0.43
CA LEU A 61 -8.43 2.98 0.83
C LEU A 61 -9.70 3.82 0.96
N VAL A 62 -9.67 5.07 0.51
CA VAL A 62 -10.79 6.01 0.66
C VAL A 62 -11.88 5.75 -0.37
N ASP A 63 -11.50 5.61 -1.64
CA ASP A 63 -12.45 5.40 -2.72
C ASP A 63 -12.94 3.95 -2.78
N GLY A 64 -12.11 2.99 -2.32
CA GLY A 64 -12.42 1.57 -2.25
C GLY A 64 -12.96 1.10 -0.89
N GLU A 65 -13.31 2.00 0.04
CA GLU A 65 -13.72 1.64 1.41
C GLU A 65 -14.84 0.61 1.42
N ALA A 66 -15.91 0.86 0.67
CA ALA A 66 -17.07 -0.04 0.62
C ALA A 66 -16.70 -1.43 0.07
N GLU A 67 -15.93 -1.47 -1.03
CA GLU A 67 -15.46 -2.72 -1.65
C GLU A 67 -14.55 -3.51 -0.69
N LEU A 68 -13.68 -2.83 0.04
CA LEU A 68 -12.78 -3.45 1.02
C LEU A 68 -13.51 -3.98 2.26
N LEU A 69 -14.48 -3.23 2.80
CA LEU A 69 -15.29 -3.70 3.93
C LEU A 69 -16.11 -4.93 3.56
N GLU A 70 -16.67 -4.96 2.36
CA GLU A 70 -17.40 -6.10 1.85
C GLU A 70 -16.48 -7.32 1.68
N ALA A 71 -15.29 -7.16 1.12
CA ALA A 71 -14.29 -8.21 1.00
C ALA A 71 -13.83 -8.75 2.37
N LEU A 72 -13.59 -7.86 3.35
CA LEU A 72 -13.23 -8.24 4.72
C LEU A 72 -14.35 -9.04 5.41
N ARG A 73 -15.60 -8.68 5.13
CA ARG A 73 -16.75 -9.43 5.64
C ARG A 73 -16.88 -10.80 4.99
N ALA A 74 -16.65 -10.88 3.66
CA ALA A 74 -16.73 -12.13 2.91
C ALA A 74 -15.67 -13.15 3.37
N ASP A 75 -14.41 -12.74 3.48
CA ASP A 75 -13.30 -13.64 3.81
C ASP A 75 -13.17 -13.91 5.31
N LEU A 76 -13.31 -12.87 6.15
CA LEU A 76 -12.97 -12.92 7.56
C LEU A 76 -14.17 -12.75 8.50
N ARG A 77 -15.35 -12.46 7.95
CA ARG A 77 -16.57 -12.14 8.72
C ARG A 77 -16.37 -10.95 9.67
N LYS A 78 -15.46 -10.05 9.36
CA LYS A 78 -15.24 -8.83 10.17
C LYS A 78 -16.45 -7.92 10.08
N PRO A 79 -16.99 -7.42 11.21
CA PRO A 79 -17.95 -6.32 11.21
C PRO A 79 -17.35 -5.07 10.57
N ASP A 80 -18.18 -4.24 9.93
CA ASP A 80 -17.70 -3.04 9.22
C ASP A 80 -16.88 -2.10 10.11
N ILE A 81 -17.33 -1.89 11.36
CA ILE A 81 -16.62 -1.02 12.31
C ILE A 81 -15.22 -1.56 12.65
N GLU A 82 -15.07 -2.88 12.76
CA GLU A 82 -13.78 -3.52 13.01
C GLU A 82 -12.89 -3.40 11.77
N GLY A 83 -13.38 -3.83 10.60
CA GLY A 83 -12.65 -3.72 9.33
C GLY A 83 -12.22 -2.30 9.03
N TRP A 84 -13.11 -1.33 9.24
CA TRP A 84 -12.79 0.07 9.07
C TRP A 84 -11.70 0.55 10.05
N ALA A 85 -11.86 0.28 11.33
CA ALA A 85 -10.95 0.80 12.36
C ALA A 85 -9.56 0.16 12.29
N THR A 86 -9.48 -1.16 12.05
CA THR A 86 -8.25 -1.94 12.17
C THR A 86 -7.49 -2.11 10.86
N ASP A 87 -8.18 -2.08 9.73
CA ASP A 87 -7.56 -2.27 8.41
C ASP A 87 -7.47 -0.96 7.62
N ILE A 88 -8.53 -0.13 7.61
CA ILE A 88 -8.61 1.04 6.73
C ILE A 88 -8.12 2.30 7.43
N ALA A 89 -8.76 2.71 8.53
CA ALA A 89 -8.49 4.00 9.17
C ALA A 89 -7.06 4.10 9.71
N VAL A 90 -6.56 3.04 10.35
CA VAL A 90 -5.18 3.00 10.87
C VAL A 90 -4.17 3.14 9.72
N THR A 91 -4.41 2.48 8.59
CA THR A 91 -3.53 2.53 7.43
C THR A 91 -3.54 3.90 6.75
N ILE A 92 -4.71 4.55 6.66
CA ILE A 92 -4.82 5.94 6.20
C ILE A 92 -3.97 6.85 7.11
N GLY A 93 -4.09 6.68 8.43
CA GLY A 93 -3.31 7.45 9.40
C GLY A 93 -1.79 7.27 9.24
N GLU A 94 -1.32 6.06 8.97
CA GLU A 94 0.08 5.75 8.67
C GLU A 94 0.57 6.44 7.39
N ILE A 95 -0.22 6.39 6.32
CA ILE A 95 0.11 7.06 5.05
C ILE A 95 0.16 8.59 5.24
N ASP A 96 -0.82 9.17 5.92
CA ASP A 96 -0.87 10.61 6.22
C ASP A 96 0.34 11.04 7.07
N PHE A 97 0.74 10.23 8.05
CA PHE A 97 1.95 10.44 8.84
C PHE A 97 3.21 10.42 7.96
N MET A 98 3.34 9.45 7.05
CA MET A 98 4.47 9.36 6.12
C MET A 98 4.52 10.59 5.21
N MET A 99 3.42 10.99 4.59
CA MET A 99 3.35 12.17 3.73
C MET A 99 3.77 13.45 4.47
N LYS A 100 3.31 13.62 5.71
CA LYS A 100 3.65 14.77 6.55
C LYS A 100 5.16 14.86 6.86
N HIS A 101 5.82 13.71 7.04
CA HIS A 101 7.21 13.67 7.50
C HIS A 101 8.24 13.42 6.39
N LEU A 102 7.80 12.98 5.20
CA LEU A 102 8.65 12.53 4.12
C LEU A 102 9.73 13.55 3.73
N ARG A 103 9.36 14.84 3.60
CA ARG A 103 10.32 15.90 3.24
C ARG A 103 11.47 15.99 4.23
N ARG A 104 11.20 15.80 5.53
CA ARG A 104 12.22 15.77 6.58
C ARG A 104 13.11 14.54 6.47
N TRP A 105 12.50 13.37 6.25
CA TRP A 105 13.24 12.10 6.16
C TRP A 105 14.16 12.02 4.95
N MET A 106 13.82 12.69 3.85
CA MET A 106 14.65 12.76 2.65
C MET A 106 15.84 13.72 2.75
N ARG A 107 15.91 14.55 3.80
CA ARG A 107 17.03 15.49 3.97
C ARG A 107 18.31 14.76 4.37
N PRO A 108 19.46 15.08 3.72
CA PRO A 108 20.75 14.58 4.17
C PRO A 108 21.06 15.04 5.58
N GLU A 109 21.53 14.13 6.42
CA GLU A 109 21.99 14.43 7.78
C GLU A 109 23.48 14.77 7.77
N ARG A 110 23.86 15.91 8.38
CA ARG A 110 25.27 16.27 8.55
C ARG A 110 25.86 15.46 9.68
N VAL A 111 27.04 14.90 9.46
CA VAL A 111 27.81 14.13 10.44
C VAL A 111 29.05 14.92 10.81
N ARG A 112 29.38 14.94 12.10
CA ARG A 112 30.64 15.54 12.58
C ARG A 112 31.81 14.64 12.19
N LEU A 113 32.86 15.27 11.64
CA LEU A 113 34.13 14.57 11.32
C LEU A 113 35.09 14.62 12.50
N PRO A 114 35.90 13.56 12.68
CA PRO A 114 37.08 13.63 13.57
C PRO A 114 38.05 14.72 13.11
N LEU A 115 38.83 15.26 14.05
CA LEU A 115 39.78 16.34 13.77
C LEU A 115 40.76 15.96 12.67
N ALA A 116 41.21 14.71 12.62
CA ALA A 116 42.10 14.17 11.60
C ALA A 116 41.55 14.20 10.17
N SER A 117 40.22 14.35 10.01
CA SER A 117 39.54 14.44 8.71
C SER A 117 39.19 15.89 8.33
N MET A 118 39.65 16.86 9.08
CA MET A 118 39.43 18.29 8.79
C MET A 118 40.55 18.86 7.90
N PRO A 119 40.24 19.80 6.98
CA PRO A 119 38.91 20.32 6.66
C PRO A 119 38.11 19.37 5.78
N GLY A 120 36.84 19.09 6.19
CA GLY A 120 35.96 18.19 5.43
C GLY A 120 34.48 18.34 5.82
N ARG A 121 33.63 17.74 5.04
CA ARG A 121 32.19 17.66 5.32
C ARG A 121 31.69 16.23 5.04
N ALA A 122 30.92 15.66 5.97
CA ALA A 122 30.26 14.38 5.77
C ALA A 122 28.73 14.51 5.91
N ARG A 123 28.03 13.69 5.16
CA ARG A 123 26.57 13.59 5.18
C ARG A 123 26.15 12.13 5.07
N VAL A 124 25.10 11.77 5.79
CA VAL A 124 24.35 10.52 5.56
C VAL A 124 23.19 10.84 4.63
N VAL A 125 23.12 10.14 3.52
CA VAL A 125 22.03 10.21 2.54
C VAL A 125 21.29 8.87 2.56
N ARG A 126 19.96 8.91 2.69
CA ARG A 126 19.12 7.70 2.60
C ARG A 126 18.75 7.48 1.16
N GLU A 127 19.09 6.31 0.65
CA GLU A 127 18.79 5.91 -0.73
C GLU A 127 17.85 4.70 -0.72
N PRO A 128 16.94 4.60 -1.71
CA PRO A 128 16.10 3.41 -1.87
C PRO A 128 16.95 2.20 -2.28
N LEU A 129 16.51 1.01 -1.89
CA LEU A 129 17.23 -0.25 -2.15
C LEU A 129 16.93 -0.87 -3.53
N GLY A 130 15.84 -0.44 -4.18
CA GLY A 130 15.42 -0.99 -5.47
C GLY A 130 13.97 -1.41 -5.49
N VAL A 131 13.72 -2.70 -5.61
CA VAL A 131 12.37 -3.30 -5.55
C VAL A 131 12.18 -3.95 -4.19
N ALA A 132 11.10 -3.59 -3.50
CA ALA A 132 10.70 -4.20 -2.24
C ALA A 132 9.59 -5.24 -2.50
N LEU A 133 9.72 -6.43 -1.93
CA LEU A 133 8.67 -7.43 -1.89
C LEU A 133 7.94 -7.35 -0.55
N VAL A 134 6.61 -7.25 -0.61
CA VAL A 134 5.72 -7.28 0.55
C VAL A 134 4.84 -8.52 0.47
N ILE A 135 5.02 -9.45 1.41
CA ILE A 135 4.18 -10.65 1.55
C ILE A 135 3.29 -10.42 2.78
N ALA A 136 1.99 -10.29 2.56
CA ALA A 136 1.04 -9.95 3.61
C ALA A 136 0.29 -11.19 4.12
N PRO A 137 0.04 -11.29 5.44
CA PRO A 137 -0.80 -12.33 6.03
C PRO A 137 -2.28 -12.01 5.85
N TRP A 138 -3.13 -12.95 6.27
CA TRP A 138 -4.57 -12.91 6.10
C TRP A 138 -5.35 -12.19 7.22
N ASN A 139 -4.77 -12.02 8.40
CA ASN A 139 -5.51 -11.60 9.61
C ASN A 139 -5.86 -10.09 9.65
N TYR A 140 -5.02 -9.22 9.09
CA TYR A 140 -5.27 -7.80 8.82
C TYR A 140 -4.80 -7.50 7.39
N PRO A 141 -5.48 -8.08 6.38
CA PRO A 141 -4.92 -8.20 5.04
C PRO A 141 -4.74 -6.86 4.33
N VAL A 142 -5.58 -5.87 4.62
CA VAL A 142 -5.46 -4.52 4.04
C VAL A 142 -4.34 -3.75 4.71
N GLN A 143 -4.32 -3.68 6.05
CA GLN A 143 -3.29 -2.96 6.80
C GLN A 143 -1.89 -3.53 6.53
N LEU A 144 -1.73 -4.84 6.69
CA LEU A 144 -0.42 -5.50 6.61
C LEU A 144 0.10 -5.62 5.16
N MET A 145 -0.73 -5.32 4.18
CA MET A 145 -0.32 -5.15 2.79
C MET A 145 0.03 -3.70 2.48
N ILE A 146 -0.91 -2.79 2.69
CA ILE A 146 -0.80 -1.40 2.26
C ILE A 146 0.21 -0.60 3.12
N GLY A 147 0.26 -0.82 4.43
CA GLY A 147 1.19 -0.13 5.32
C GLY A 147 2.66 -0.32 4.92
N PRO A 148 3.17 -1.56 4.80
CA PRO A 148 4.53 -1.82 4.32
C PRO A 148 4.78 -1.34 2.88
N MET A 149 3.80 -1.45 1.97
CA MET A 149 3.90 -0.89 0.63
C MET A 149 4.09 0.63 0.68
N ALA A 150 3.31 1.33 1.51
CA ALA A 150 3.44 2.78 1.71
C ALA A 150 4.83 3.16 2.24
N ALA A 151 5.36 2.40 3.19
CA ALA A 151 6.70 2.62 3.72
C ALA A 151 7.80 2.42 2.66
N ALA A 152 7.68 1.39 1.82
CA ALA A 152 8.59 1.12 0.71
C ALA A 152 8.54 2.24 -0.35
N ILE A 153 7.34 2.72 -0.70
CA ILE A 153 7.12 3.86 -1.61
C ILE A 153 7.69 5.14 -1.01
N ALA A 154 7.45 5.42 0.28
CA ALA A 154 8.01 6.57 0.97
C ALA A 154 9.54 6.56 0.95
N ALA A 155 10.16 5.39 1.08
CA ALA A 155 11.61 5.21 0.95
C ALA A 155 12.11 5.39 -0.51
N GLY A 156 11.23 5.35 -1.51
CA GLY A 156 11.55 5.55 -2.94
C GLY A 156 11.80 4.26 -3.70
N ASN A 157 11.40 3.12 -3.14
CA ASN A 157 11.45 1.83 -3.85
C ASN A 157 10.28 1.68 -4.81
N ALA A 158 10.46 0.84 -5.83
CA ALA A 158 9.36 0.15 -6.47
C ALA A 158 8.90 -1.01 -5.57
N VAL A 159 7.66 -1.48 -5.72
CA VAL A 159 7.06 -2.45 -4.80
C VAL A 159 6.34 -3.55 -5.55
N VAL A 160 6.59 -4.78 -5.16
CA VAL A 160 5.78 -5.93 -5.55
C VAL A 160 5.09 -6.46 -4.30
N GLY A 161 3.78 -6.52 -4.34
CA GLY A 161 2.96 -7.00 -3.23
C GLY A 161 2.38 -8.39 -3.51
N LYS A 162 2.41 -9.28 -2.51
CA LYS A 162 1.72 -10.56 -2.53
C LYS A 162 0.74 -10.65 -1.35
N PRO A 163 -0.56 -10.37 -1.57
CA PRO A 163 -1.58 -10.61 -0.56
C PRO A 163 -1.73 -12.11 -0.26
N SER A 164 -2.34 -12.43 0.86
CA SER A 164 -2.56 -13.83 1.25
C SER A 164 -3.65 -14.49 0.43
N GLU A 165 -3.39 -15.69 -0.03
CA GLU A 165 -4.37 -16.58 -0.67
C GLU A 165 -5.48 -17.05 0.28
N LEU A 166 -5.29 -16.91 1.58
CA LEU A 166 -6.30 -17.23 2.61
C LEU A 166 -7.37 -16.13 2.78
N ALA A 167 -7.18 -14.98 2.10
CA ALA A 167 -8.18 -13.92 2.00
C ALA A 167 -8.38 -13.53 0.53
N PRO A 168 -8.97 -14.43 -0.28
CA PRO A 168 -9.00 -14.32 -1.74
C PRO A 168 -9.81 -13.12 -2.24
N THR A 169 -10.93 -12.81 -1.60
CA THR A 169 -11.77 -11.67 -1.96
C THR A 169 -11.05 -10.36 -1.69
N VAL A 170 -10.39 -10.24 -0.54
CA VAL A 170 -9.57 -9.05 -0.21
C VAL A 170 -8.39 -8.93 -1.16
N ALA A 171 -7.70 -10.04 -1.47
CA ALA A 171 -6.58 -10.05 -2.40
C ALA A 171 -6.98 -9.55 -3.80
N THR A 172 -8.08 -10.05 -4.33
CA THR A 172 -8.63 -9.67 -5.64
C THR A 172 -9.06 -8.20 -5.65
N THR A 173 -9.78 -7.76 -4.60
CA THR A 173 -10.22 -6.37 -4.45
C THR A 173 -9.04 -5.41 -4.37
N LEU A 174 -8.02 -5.71 -3.55
CA LEU A 174 -6.80 -4.91 -3.46
C LEU A 174 -6.08 -4.83 -4.80
N GLY A 175 -5.92 -5.95 -5.51
CA GLY A 175 -5.30 -5.97 -6.84
C GLY A 175 -6.02 -5.04 -7.83
N THR A 176 -7.35 -5.10 -7.86
CA THR A 176 -8.19 -4.27 -8.73
C THR A 176 -8.09 -2.79 -8.38
N LEU A 177 -8.17 -2.45 -7.10
CA LEU A 177 -8.08 -1.06 -6.64
C LEU A 177 -6.69 -0.48 -6.87
N ILE A 178 -5.63 -1.25 -6.61
CA ILE A 178 -4.26 -0.82 -6.88
C ILE A 178 -4.05 -0.58 -8.37
N ALA A 179 -4.49 -1.47 -9.25
CA ALA A 179 -4.40 -1.28 -10.70
C ALA A 179 -5.17 -0.04 -11.18
N ARG A 180 -6.28 0.31 -10.53
CA ARG A 180 -7.09 1.50 -10.84
C ARG A 180 -6.39 2.81 -10.45
N HIS A 181 -5.75 2.86 -9.29
CA HIS A 181 -5.18 4.08 -8.72
C HIS A 181 -3.67 4.24 -8.96
N LEU A 182 -2.96 3.15 -9.19
CA LEU A 182 -1.51 3.07 -9.40
C LEU A 182 -1.20 2.27 -10.67
N PRO A 183 -1.56 2.79 -11.86
CA PRO A 183 -1.44 2.05 -13.13
C PRO A 183 0.00 1.96 -13.67
N GLY A 184 1.01 2.37 -12.90
CA GLY A 184 2.41 2.34 -13.32
C GLY A 184 3.11 1.03 -12.94
N ASP A 185 4.18 0.73 -13.67
CA ASP A 185 4.97 -0.50 -13.50
C ASP A 185 5.74 -0.57 -12.16
N GLU A 186 5.85 0.54 -11.44
CA GLU A 186 6.55 0.60 -10.16
C GLU A 186 5.82 -0.06 -8.98
N VAL A 187 4.54 -0.43 -9.18
CA VAL A 187 3.74 -1.15 -8.17
C VAL A 187 3.08 -2.34 -8.85
N GLY A 188 3.56 -3.53 -8.52
CA GLY A 188 3.02 -4.81 -9.00
C GLY A 188 2.30 -5.58 -7.91
N ILE A 189 1.29 -6.37 -8.29
CA ILE A 189 0.61 -7.30 -7.40
C ILE A 189 0.72 -8.71 -7.99
N VAL A 190 1.16 -9.64 -7.16
CA VAL A 190 1.21 -11.08 -7.45
C VAL A 190 0.19 -11.76 -6.56
N GLN A 191 -0.76 -12.45 -7.16
CA GLN A 191 -1.80 -13.21 -6.45
C GLN A 191 -1.46 -14.70 -6.44
N GLY A 192 -1.77 -15.39 -5.33
CA GLY A 192 -1.56 -16.82 -5.19
C GLY A 192 -0.66 -17.23 -4.06
#